data_950f86b36cbdd6e85d3f2812607137c5
#
_entry.id   950f86b36cbdd6e85d3f2812607137c5
#
_cell.length_a   1.000
_cell.length_b   1.000
_cell.length_c   1.000
_cell.angle_alpha   90.00
_cell.angle_beta   90.00
_cell.angle_gamma   90.00
#
_symmetry.space_group_name_H-M   'P 1'
#
loop_
_entity.id
_entity.type
_entity.pdbx_description
1 polymer ?
#
loop_
_entity_poly.entity_id
_entity_poly.type
_entity_poly.pdbx_seq_one_letter_code
_entity_poly.pdbx_strand_id
1 'polypeptide(L)' 'MRKPITDIIAEVKKLLEKEGEMSIRQLSLKTKSQWRTIEKALETMKTLGVVKERKGTDTKRVERLFSLKN' A
#
# COMPACT_ATOMS: atom_id res chain seq x y z
N MET A 1 5.34 -16.22 -12.62
CA MET A 1 6.01 -16.44 -11.33
C MET A 1 5.53 -15.44 -10.30
N ARG A 2 5.33 -15.91 -9.09
CA ARG A 2 4.89 -15.01 -8.02
C ARG A 2 6.09 -14.28 -7.43
N LYS A 3 5.93 -13.00 -7.21
CA LYS A 3 6.95 -12.24 -6.50
C LYS A 3 6.88 -12.55 -5.00
N PRO A 4 8.02 -12.70 -4.33
CA PRO A 4 8.01 -12.82 -2.87
C PRO A 4 7.41 -11.57 -2.23
N ILE A 5 6.82 -11.73 -1.04
CA ILE A 5 6.21 -10.61 -0.32
C ILE A 5 7.21 -9.48 -0.06
N THR A 6 8.49 -9.82 0.11
CA THR A 6 9.54 -8.83 0.32
C THR A 6 9.70 -7.91 -0.89
N ASP A 7 9.58 -8.45 -2.10
CA ASP A 7 9.65 -7.64 -3.33
C ASP A 7 8.43 -6.73 -3.44
N ILE A 8 7.26 -7.23 -3.08
CA ILE A 8 6.03 -6.43 -3.07
C ILE A 8 6.16 -5.28 -2.09
N ILE A 9 6.68 -5.54 -0.90
CA ILE A 9 6.91 -4.51 0.12
C ILE A 9 7.86 -3.44 -0.41
N ALA A 10 8.95 -3.85 -1.07
CA ALA A 10 9.91 -2.91 -1.64
C ALA A 10 9.27 -2.04 -2.74
N GLU A 11 8.47 -2.63 -3.60
CA GLU A 11 7.76 -1.89 -4.65
C GLU A 11 6.77 -0.90 -4.07
N VAL A 12 5.99 -1.34 -3.08
CA VAL A 12 5.02 -0.47 -2.40
C VAL A 12 5.74 0.71 -1.74
N LYS A 13 6.85 0.44 -1.07
CA LYS A 13 7.63 1.48 -0.43
C LYS A 13 8.10 2.53 -1.44
N LYS A 14 8.64 2.08 -2.57
CA LYS A 14 9.09 2.99 -3.63
C LYS A 14 7.95 3.85 -4.17
N LEU A 15 6.80 3.22 -4.40
CA LEU A 15 5.63 3.95 -4.90
C LEU A 15 5.16 5.00 -3.91
N LEU A 16 5.13 4.66 -2.63
CA LEU A 16 4.74 5.60 -1.60
C LEU A 16 5.73 6.75 -1.47
N GLU A 17 7.02 6.49 -1.63
CA GLU A 17 8.03 7.54 -1.65
C GLU A 17 7.83 8.49 -2.83
N LYS A 18 7.46 7.95 -3.98
CA LYS A 18 7.30 8.72 -5.20
C LYS A 18 5.98 9.48 -5.21
N GLU A 19 4.88 8.82 -4.88
CA GLU A 19 3.54 9.38 -4.97
C GLU A 19 3.06 10.04 -3.68
N GLY A 20 3.66 9.70 -2.57
CA GLY A 20 3.29 10.22 -1.26
C GLY A 20 2.25 9.39 -0.55
N GLU A 21 1.06 9.36 -1.06
CA GLU A 21 -0.05 8.62 -0.45
C GLU A 21 -0.82 7.88 -1.54
N MET A 22 -1.13 6.61 -1.27
CA MET A 22 -1.84 5.78 -2.24
C MET A 22 -2.84 4.87 -1.54
N SER A 23 -3.92 4.54 -2.23
CA SER A 23 -4.88 3.54 -1.75
C SER A 23 -4.40 2.14 -2.13
N ILE A 24 -4.99 1.12 -1.49
CA ILE A 24 -4.72 -0.28 -1.83
C ILE A 24 -4.99 -0.54 -3.31
N ARG A 25 -6.09 0.01 -3.80
CA ARG A 25 -6.46 -0.16 -5.21
C ARG A 25 -5.39 0.38 -6.14
N GLN A 26 -4.88 1.58 -5.87
CA GLN A 26 -3.83 2.18 -6.68
C GLN A 26 -2.56 1.36 -6.63
N LEU A 27 -2.18 0.91 -5.45
CA LEU A 27 -1.00 0.06 -5.28
C LEU A 27 -1.15 -1.25 -6.04
N SER A 28 -2.32 -1.88 -5.96
CA SER A 28 -2.59 -3.11 -6.68
C SER A 28 -2.45 -2.92 -8.19
N LEU A 29 -2.98 -1.83 -8.72
CA LEU A 29 -2.89 -1.53 -10.15
C LEU A 29 -1.46 -1.22 -10.58
N LYS A 30 -0.74 -0.46 -9.78
CA LYS A 30 0.64 -0.07 -10.12
C LYS A 30 1.61 -1.24 -10.05
N THR A 31 1.45 -2.11 -9.06
CA THR A 31 2.34 -3.27 -8.91
C THR A 31 1.87 -4.48 -9.69
N LYS A 32 0.67 -4.43 -10.27
CA LYS A 32 0.03 -5.56 -10.94
C LYS A 32 -0.08 -6.78 -10.04
N SER A 33 -0.30 -6.53 -8.77
CA SER A 33 -0.44 -7.58 -7.76
C SER A 33 -1.88 -7.70 -7.31
N GLN A 34 -2.21 -8.85 -6.74
CA GLN A 34 -3.56 -9.08 -6.23
C GLN A 34 -3.82 -8.20 -5.00
N TRP A 35 -5.07 -7.81 -4.83
CA TRP A 35 -5.50 -7.01 -3.70
C TRP A 35 -5.03 -7.57 -2.36
N ARG A 36 -5.24 -8.89 -2.17
CA ARG A 36 -4.86 -9.55 -0.91
C ARG A 36 -3.36 -9.46 -0.63
N THR A 37 -2.56 -9.57 -1.68
CA THR A 37 -1.10 -9.47 -1.55
C THR A 37 -0.70 -8.08 -1.08
N ILE A 38 -1.29 -7.05 -1.69
CA ILE A 38 -1.00 -5.67 -1.31
C ILE A 38 -1.49 -5.38 0.11
N GLU A 39 -2.68 -5.85 0.45
CA GLU A 39 -3.23 -5.68 1.80
C GLU A 39 -2.31 -6.29 2.84
N LYS A 40 -1.85 -7.52 2.60
CA LYS A 40 -0.93 -8.20 3.50
C LYS A 40 0.39 -7.47 3.63
N ALA A 41 0.94 -6.99 2.51
CA ALA A 41 2.18 -6.22 2.52
C ALA A 41 2.03 -4.95 3.34
N LEU A 42 0.93 -4.22 3.14
CA LEU A 42 0.67 -2.99 3.88
C LEU A 42 0.47 -3.24 5.37
N GLU A 43 -0.21 -4.31 5.72
CA GLU A 43 -0.38 -4.66 7.13
C GLU A 43 0.95 -4.98 7.81
N THR A 44 1.82 -5.71 7.10
CA THR A 44 3.17 -5.97 7.59
C THR A 44 3.95 -4.69 7.79
N MET A 45 3.91 -3.79 6.81
CA MET A 45 4.59 -2.49 6.90
C MET A 45 4.02 -1.63 8.03
N LYS A 46 2.72 -1.69 8.23
CA LYS A 46 2.07 -0.96 9.31
C LYS A 46 2.50 -1.49 10.68
N THR A 47 2.57 -2.81 10.82
CA THR A 47 3.04 -3.46 12.05
C THR A 47 4.49 -3.07 12.35
N LEU A 48 5.32 -2.97 11.31
CA LEU A 48 6.72 -2.55 11.46
C LEU A 48 6.88 -1.04 11.67
N GLY A 49 5.78 -0.29 11.56
CA GLY A 49 5.85 1.16 11.72
C GLY A 49 6.44 1.90 10.52
N VAL A 50 6.44 1.28 9.36
CA VAL A 50 6.99 1.87 8.13
C VAL A 50 5.96 2.75 7.43
N VAL A 51 4.68 2.40 7.52
CA VAL A 51 3.60 3.15 6.88
C VAL A 51 2.53 3.49 7.91
N LYS A 52 1.77 4.52 7.61
CA LYS A 52 0.58 4.89 8.37
C LYS A 52 -0.64 4.82 7.46
N GLU A 53 -1.77 4.53 8.05
CA GLU A 53 -3.04 4.44 7.35
C GLU A 53 -3.93 5.57 7.79
N ARG A 54 -4.66 6.16 6.85
CA ARG A 54 -5.76 7.04 7.19
C ARG A 54 -6.95 6.73 6.29
N LYS A 55 -8.13 7.02 6.78
CA LYS A 55 -9.35 6.86 5.99
C LYS A 55 -9.60 8.13 5.20
N GLY A 56 -9.64 7.97 3.89
CA GLY A 56 -10.06 9.04 3.01
C GLY A 56 -11.54 8.86 2.70
N THR A 57 -12.31 9.93 2.82
CA THR A 57 -13.71 9.91 2.43
C THR A 57 -13.86 10.58 1.08
N ASP A 58 -14.15 9.78 0.08
CA ASP A 58 -14.75 10.29 -1.14
C ASP A 58 -16.28 10.17 -0.97
N THR A 59 -17.03 10.87 -1.79
CA THR A 59 -18.46 11.11 -1.60
C THR A 59 -19.32 9.88 -1.35
N LYS A 60 -18.87 8.69 -1.71
CA LYS A 60 -19.65 7.46 -1.54
C LYS A 60 -18.86 6.28 -0.99
N ARG A 61 -17.55 6.42 -0.79
CA ARG A 61 -16.70 5.30 -0.38
C ARG A 61 -15.65 5.76 0.61
N VAL A 62 -15.40 4.92 1.60
CA VAL A 62 -14.27 5.09 2.49
C VAL A 62 -13.09 4.35 1.88
N GLU A 63 -12.05 5.07 1.52
CA GLU A 63 -10.82 4.48 1.01
C GLU A 63 -9.77 4.45 2.09
N ARG A 64 -9.01 3.37 2.13
CA ARG A 64 -7.86 3.26 3.02
C ARG A 64 -6.65 3.81 2.28
N LEU A 65 -6.11 4.89 2.80
CA LEU A 65 -4.94 5.55 2.22
C LEU A 65 -3.72 5.26 3.07
N PHE A 66 -2.64 4.92 2.40
CA PHE A 66 -1.38 4.57 3.06
C PHE A 66 -0.28 5.51 2.62
N SER A 67 0.55 5.91 3.57
CA SER A 67 1.72 6.74 3.28
C SER A 67 2.88 6.30 4.16
N LEU A 68 4.10 6.65 3.74
CA LEU A 68 5.27 6.33 4.54
C LEU A 68 5.28 7.15 5.81
N LYS A 69 5.65 6.49 6.89
CA LYS A 69 5.80 7.15 8.18
C LYS A 69 7.24 7.66 8.29
N ASN A 70 7.36 8.94 8.46
CA ASN A 70 8.68 9.56 8.65
C ASN A 70 9.07 9.57 10.11
#